data_3e4416f6969b513046f89490811d1afa
#
_entry.id   3e4416f6969b513046f89490811d1afa
#
_cell.length_a   1.000
_cell.length_b   1.000
_cell.length_c   1.000
_cell.angle_alpha   90.00
_cell.angle_beta   90.00
_cell.angle_gamma   90.00
#
_symmetry.space_group_name_H-M   'P 1'
#
loop_
_entity.id
_entity.type
_entity.pdbx_description
1 polymer ?
#
loop_
_entity_poly.entity_id
_entity_poly.type
_entity_poly.pdbx_seq_one_letter_code
_entity_poly.pdbx_strand_id
1 'polypeptide(L)'
;MKEYKTPSYEETVKLGERVAKSLPKGSVVAFLGGLGMGKTAFTTGFAKGLGIDVDVSSPTFAICNTYIGEENTLYHFDMYRVDGWDDLYSTGFFDFLETDAYMAIEWSENVYGALPEDTLMIEIERISENERLFKMYKKSEEEE
;
A
#
# COMPACT_ATOMS: atom_id res chain seq x y z
N MET A 1 15.08 6.78 -6.05
CA MET A 1 14.24 7.12 -4.89
C MET A 1 13.65 8.52 -5.08
N LYS A 2 12.36 8.65 -4.87
CA LYS A 2 11.69 9.94 -4.90
C LYS A 2 11.15 10.27 -3.52
N GLU A 3 11.19 11.54 -3.17
CA GLU A 3 10.68 12.01 -1.89
C GLU A 3 9.58 13.03 -2.10
N TYR A 4 8.52 12.89 -1.30
CA TYR A 4 7.38 13.81 -1.31
C TYR A 4 7.05 14.20 0.12
N LYS A 5 6.91 15.51 0.35
CA LYS A 5 6.52 16.02 1.66
C LYS A 5 5.08 16.48 1.60
N THR A 6 4.26 16.02 2.54
CA THR A 6 2.86 16.42 2.62
C THR A 6 2.63 17.21 3.91
N PRO A 7 2.06 18.42 3.80
CA PRO A 7 1.86 19.26 4.98
C PRO A 7 0.58 18.95 5.76
N SER A 8 -0.32 18.12 5.22
CA SER A 8 -1.61 17.88 5.85
C SER A 8 -2.18 16.52 5.43
N TYR A 9 -3.22 16.09 6.14
CA TYR A 9 -3.99 14.89 5.78
C TYR A 9 -4.49 14.97 4.34
N GLU A 10 -5.08 16.11 3.97
CA GLU A 10 -5.65 16.31 2.64
C GLU A 10 -4.60 16.19 1.55
N GLU A 11 -3.40 16.70 1.79
CA GLU A 11 -2.32 16.60 0.82
C GLU A 11 -1.79 15.16 0.71
N THR A 12 -1.82 14.41 1.81
CA THR A 12 -1.46 12.99 1.77
C THR A 12 -2.48 12.19 0.95
N VAL A 13 -3.77 12.49 1.11
CA VAL A 13 -4.81 11.87 0.28
C VAL A 13 -4.57 12.16 -1.19
N LYS A 14 -4.27 13.41 -1.53
CA LYS A 14 -3.98 13.81 -2.92
C LYS A 14 -2.76 13.10 -3.48
N LEU A 15 -1.73 12.91 -2.66
CA LEU A 15 -0.53 12.17 -3.09
C LEU A 15 -0.90 10.73 -3.45
N GLY A 16 -1.69 10.06 -2.61
CA GLY A 16 -2.14 8.69 -2.88
C GLY A 16 -2.93 8.61 -4.17
N GLU A 17 -3.81 9.58 -4.43
CA GLU A 17 -4.60 9.64 -5.64
C GLU A 17 -3.73 9.76 -6.89
N ARG A 18 -2.72 10.64 -6.86
CA ARG A 18 -1.79 10.82 -7.98
C ARG A 18 -0.97 9.57 -8.25
N VAL A 19 -0.50 8.91 -7.20
CA VAL A 19 0.28 7.69 -7.33
C VAL A 19 -0.56 6.59 -7.98
N ALA A 20 -1.81 6.42 -7.53
CA ALA A 20 -2.70 5.41 -8.10
C ALA A 20 -2.89 5.61 -9.60
N LYS A 21 -3.10 6.87 -10.02
CA LYS A 21 -3.31 7.19 -11.44
C LYS A 21 -2.07 6.99 -12.29
N SER A 22 -0.89 6.97 -11.68
CA SER A 22 0.37 6.81 -12.41
C SER A 22 0.79 5.35 -12.58
N LEU A 23 0.16 4.42 -11.86
CA LEU A 23 0.58 3.02 -11.85
C LEU A 23 -0.31 2.16 -12.76
N PRO A 24 0.29 1.18 -13.46
CA PRO A 24 -0.49 0.26 -14.29
C PRO A 24 -1.31 -0.70 -13.44
N LYS A 25 -2.35 -1.29 -14.04
CA LYS A 25 -3.17 -2.30 -13.38
C LYS A 25 -2.30 -3.45 -12.87
N GLY A 26 -2.67 -3.97 -11.71
CA GLY A 26 -1.93 -5.05 -11.09
C GLY A 26 -0.76 -4.59 -10.24
N SER A 27 -0.56 -3.28 -10.10
CA SER A 27 0.56 -2.75 -9.32
C SER A 27 0.41 -3.07 -7.83
N VAL A 28 1.54 -3.33 -7.19
CA VAL A 28 1.62 -3.57 -5.75
C VAL A 28 2.32 -2.39 -5.10
N VAL A 29 1.70 -1.86 -4.04
CA VAL A 29 2.28 -0.80 -3.21
C VAL A 29 2.50 -1.40 -1.82
N ALA A 30 3.71 -1.26 -1.30
CA ALA A 30 4.08 -1.89 -0.04
C ALA A 30 4.63 -0.87 0.93
N PHE A 31 4.03 -0.80 2.12
CA PHE A 31 4.45 0.09 3.19
C PHE A 31 5.34 -0.65 4.17
N LEU A 32 6.43 -0.03 4.57
CA LEU A 32 7.27 -0.54 5.64
C LEU A 32 6.71 -0.06 6.97
N GLY A 33 6.63 -0.96 7.93
CA GLY A 33 6.05 -0.68 9.24
C GLY A 33 4.54 -0.60 9.22
N GLY A 34 3.96 -0.31 10.37
CA GLY A 34 2.53 -0.41 10.54
C GLY A 34 1.85 0.77 11.20
N LEU A 35 2.45 1.58 11.93
CA LEU A 35 1.77 2.43 12.90
C LEU A 35 1.24 3.76 12.34
N GLY A 36 0.08 3.73 11.68
CA GLY A 36 -0.76 4.92 11.48
C GLY A 36 -0.09 6.19 10.97
N MET A 37 1.07 6.10 10.37
CA MET A 37 1.90 7.25 10.01
C MET A 37 1.51 7.91 8.69
N GLY A 38 0.22 7.94 8.40
CA GLY A 38 -0.27 8.48 7.14
C GLY A 38 -0.64 7.41 6.12
N LYS A 39 -0.50 6.12 6.46
CA LYS A 39 -0.83 5.03 5.54
C LYS A 39 -2.30 5.01 5.17
N THR A 40 -3.18 5.23 6.16
CA THR A 40 -4.62 5.25 5.92
C THR A 40 -5.01 6.40 5.00
N ALA A 41 -4.45 7.59 5.23
CA ALA A 41 -4.71 8.75 4.38
C ALA A 41 -4.24 8.49 2.95
N PHE A 42 -3.04 7.95 2.80
CA PHE A 42 -2.48 7.62 1.50
C PHE A 42 -3.33 6.57 0.79
N THR A 43 -3.69 5.49 1.49
CA THR A 43 -4.49 4.40 0.92
C THR A 43 -5.89 4.88 0.55
N THR A 44 -6.48 5.77 1.33
CA THR A 44 -7.76 6.41 0.98
C THR A 44 -7.65 7.15 -0.35
N GLY A 45 -6.60 7.93 -0.52
CA GLY A 45 -6.34 8.63 -1.78
C GLY A 45 -6.07 7.68 -2.93
N PHE A 46 -5.30 6.62 -2.66
CA PHE A 46 -5.00 5.60 -3.64
C PHE A 46 -6.30 4.96 -4.17
N ALA A 47 -7.20 4.59 -3.26
CA ALA A 47 -8.50 4.04 -3.65
C ALA A 47 -9.29 5.03 -4.50
N LYS A 48 -9.30 6.31 -4.12
CA LYS A 48 -9.98 7.34 -4.91
C LYS A 48 -9.41 7.44 -6.32
N GLY A 49 -8.09 7.36 -6.45
CA GLY A 49 -7.42 7.39 -7.75
C GLY A 49 -7.79 6.20 -8.62
N LEU A 50 -8.20 5.09 -8.02
CA LEU A 50 -8.68 3.90 -8.73
C LEU A 50 -10.17 3.95 -9.03
N GLY A 51 -10.85 5.04 -8.66
CA GLY A 51 -12.30 5.15 -8.84
C GLY A 51 -13.11 4.45 -7.77
N ILE A 52 -12.51 4.16 -6.63
CA ILE A 52 -13.17 3.49 -5.52
C ILE A 52 -13.49 4.53 -4.44
N ASP A 53 -14.76 4.85 -4.30
CA ASP A 53 -15.23 5.89 -3.37
C ASP A 53 -15.79 5.24 -2.11
N VAL A 54 -14.91 4.80 -1.23
CA VAL A 54 -15.26 4.19 0.05
C VAL A 54 -14.27 4.67 1.11
N ASP A 55 -14.69 4.61 2.37
CA ASP A 55 -13.77 4.86 3.47
C ASP A 55 -12.86 3.66 3.66
N VAL A 56 -11.57 3.89 3.53
CA VAL A 56 -10.58 2.85 3.72
C VAL A 56 -10.20 2.79 5.20
N SER A 57 -10.17 1.60 5.75
CA SER A 57 -9.68 1.36 7.11
C SER A 57 -8.64 0.25 7.09
N SER A 58 -7.76 0.24 8.11
CA SER A 58 -6.81 -0.85 8.26
C SER A 58 -7.56 -2.13 8.61
N PRO A 59 -7.16 -3.29 8.04
CA PRO A 59 -7.72 -4.57 8.46
C PRO A 59 -7.40 -4.82 9.93
N THR A 60 -8.43 -5.10 10.75
CA THR A 60 -8.23 -5.33 12.19
C THR A 60 -8.32 -6.79 12.58
N PHE A 61 -9.33 -7.47 12.08
CA PHE A 61 -9.55 -8.89 12.38
C PHE A 61 -9.26 -9.77 11.17
N ALA A 62 -9.44 -9.23 9.98
CA ALA A 62 -9.11 -9.91 8.74
C ALA A 62 -7.74 -9.44 8.28
N ILE A 63 -7.00 -10.30 7.59
CA ILE A 63 -5.70 -9.94 7.02
C ILE A 63 -5.86 -9.07 5.78
N CYS A 64 -6.99 -9.19 5.10
CA CYS A 64 -7.25 -8.46 3.86
C CYS A 64 -8.64 -7.86 3.83
N ASN A 65 -8.72 -6.59 3.45
CA ASN A 65 -9.97 -5.93 3.07
C ASN A 65 -10.01 -5.81 1.56
N THR A 66 -11.18 -6.04 0.98
CA THR A 66 -11.38 -5.95 -0.47
C THR A 66 -12.29 -4.77 -0.78
N TYR A 67 -11.84 -3.89 -1.68
CA TYR A 67 -12.60 -2.73 -2.14
C TYR A 67 -12.81 -2.86 -3.64
N ILE A 68 -14.06 -2.90 -4.07
CA ILE A 68 -14.41 -3.12 -5.47
C ILE A 68 -15.04 -1.86 -6.04
N GLY A 69 -14.40 -1.32 -7.09
CA GLY A 69 -14.95 -0.23 -7.89
C GLY A 69 -15.47 -0.72 -9.23
N GLU A 70 -15.92 0.19 -10.08
CA GLU A 70 -16.45 -0.17 -11.38
C GLU A 70 -15.39 -0.76 -12.32
N GLU A 71 -14.17 -0.21 -12.28
CA GLU A 71 -13.10 -0.63 -13.19
C GLU A 71 -11.93 -1.29 -12.49
N ASN A 72 -11.77 -1.05 -11.20
CA ASN A 72 -10.60 -1.50 -10.46
C ASN A 72 -11.00 -2.13 -9.14
N THR A 73 -10.18 -3.05 -8.67
CA THR A 73 -10.30 -3.67 -7.36
C THR A 73 -9.00 -3.41 -6.60
N LEU A 74 -9.12 -3.12 -5.31
CA LEU A 74 -7.99 -2.94 -4.40
C LEU A 74 -8.07 -3.96 -3.28
N TYR A 75 -7.00 -4.73 -3.10
CA TYR A 75 -6.82 -5.60 -1.94
C TYR A 75 -5.88 -4.90 -0.96
N HIS A 76 -6.34 -4.67 0.25
CA HIS A 76 -5.58 -3.99 1.30
C HIS A 76 -5.21 -5.02 2.37
N PHE A 77 -3.93 -5.38 2.42
CA PHE A 77 -3.40 -6.40 3.33
C PHE A 77 -2.70 -5.78 4.52
N ASP A 78 -2.85 -6.41 5.68
CA ASP A 78 -2.03 -6.14 6.85
C ASP A 78 -1.27 -7.43 7.19
N MET A 79 0.05 -7.40 7.03
CA MET A 79 0.90 -8.57 7.21
C MET A 79 1.55 -8.63 8.60
N TYR A 80 1.07 -7.83 9.56
CA TYR A 80 1.65 -7.78 10.90
C TYR A 80 1.75 -9.16 11.56
N ARG A 81 0.72 -9.99 11.38
CA ARG A 81 0.64 -11.30 12.04
C ARG A 81 1.14 -12.45 11.16
N VAL A 82 1.61 -12.16 9.98
CA VAL A 82 2.12 -13.22 9.09
C VAL A 82 3.53 -13.59 9.56
N ASP A 83 3.73 -14.88 9.83
CA ASP A 83 4.98 -15.42 10.32
C ASP A 83 5.36 -16.64 9.47
N GLY A 84 6.05 -16.36 8.36
CA GLY A 84 6.55 -17.40 7.48
C GLY A 84 5.63 -17.70 6.30
N TRP A 85 6.11 -18.61 5.45
CA TRP A 85 5.47 -18.91 4.17
C TRP A 85 4.10 -19.59 4.30
N ASP A 86 3.95 -20.47 5.30
CA ASP A 86 2.67 -21.18 5.50
C ASP A 86 1.56 -20.19 5.84
N ASP A 87 1.84 -19.23 6.71
CA ASP A 87 0.88 -18.19 7.05
C ASP A 87 0.54 -17.36 5.82
N LEU A 88 1.56 -17.01 5.04
CA LEU A 88 1.35 -16.19 3.84
C LEU A 88 0.48 -16.92 2.81
N TYR A 89 0.74 -18.22 2.57
CA TYR A 89 -0.09 -19.00 1.65
C TYR A 89 -1.55 -19.01 2.09
N SER A 90 -1.82 -19.11 3.39
CA SER A 90 -3.19 -19.19 3.88
C SER A 90 -3.96 -17.88 3.74
N THR A 91 -3.28 -16.76 3.49
CA THR A 91 -3.96 -15.47 3.29
C THR A 91 -4.59 -15.32 1.90
N GLY A 92 -4.19 -16.15 0.95
CA GLY A 92 -4.61 -15.99 -0.45
C GLY A 92 -3.75 -15.00 -1.24
N PHE A 93 -2.70 -14.47 -0.63
CA PHE A 93 -1.86 -13.43 -1.24
C PHE A 93 -1.37 -13.81 -2.64
N PHE A 94 -0.87 -15.04 -2.79
CA PHE A 94 -0.31 -15.46 -4.08
C PHE A 94 -1.37 -15.55 -5.18
N ASP A 95 -2.58 -15.97 -4.82
CA ASP A 95 -3.69 -16.00 -5.78
C ASP A 95 -4.06 -14.59 -6.22
N PHE A 96 -4.08 -13.65 -5.28
CA PHE A 96 -4.41 -12.25 -5.59
C PHE A 96 -3.35 -11.59 -6.47
N LEU A 97 -2.08 -11.98 -6.33
CA LEU A 97 -1.00 -11.47 -7.19
C LEU A 97 -1.20 -11.83 -8.66
N GLU A 98 -1.92 -12.90 -8.95
CA GLU A 98 -2.17 -13.34 -10.32
C GLU A 98 -3.34 -12.61 -10.98
N THR A 99 -4.04 -11.77 -10.21
CA THR A 99 -5.13 -10.95 -10.76
C THR A 99 -4.58 -9.64 -11.28
N ASP A 100 -5.44 -8.85 -11.95
CA ASP A 100 -5.06 -7.49 -12.36
C ASP A 100 -5.47 -6.44 -11.33
N ALA A 101 -5.84 -6.87 -10.12
CA ALA A 101 -6.19 -5.97 -9.03
C ALA A 101 -4.95 -5.27 -8.48
N TYR A 102 -5.17 -4.07 -7.94
CA TYR A 102 -4.12 -3.36 -7.19
C TYR A 102 -4.03 -3.92 -5.78
N MET A 103 -2.84 -3.85 -5.19
CA MET A 103 -2.62 -4.32 -3.84
C MET A 103 -1.89 -3.27 -3.03
N ALA A 104 -2.36 -3.02 -1.81
CA ALA A 104 -1.69 -2.17 -0.83
C ALA A 104 -1.38 -3.03 0.39
N ILE A 105 -0.12 -3.08 0.79
CA ILE A 105 0.35 -4.02 1.80
C ILE A 105 1.03 -3.27 2.95
N GLU A 106 0.48 -3.41 4.17
CA GLU A 106 1.10 -2.89 5.39
C GLU A 106 1.96 -3.97 6.02
N TRP A 107 3.01 -3.57 6.73
CA TRP A 107 3.98 -4.48 7.33
C TRP A 107 4.62 -5.38 6.27
N SER A 108 4.96 -4.78 5.15
CA SER A 108 5.47 -5.52 4.00
C SER A 108 6.82 -6.18 4.24
N GLU A 109 7.59 -5.72 5.22
CA GLU A 109 8.86 -6.35 5.59
C GLU A 109 8.69 -7.81 6.00
N ASN A 110 7.51 -8.18 6.52
CA ASN A 110 7.24 -9.57 6.91
C ASN A 110 7.10 -10.50 5.71
N VAL A 111 6.87 -9.95 4.52
CA VAL A 111 6.65 -10.73 3.30
C VAL A 111 7.52 -10.23 2.14
N TYR A 112 8.60 -9.54 2.46
CA TYR A 112 9.42 -8.86 1.47
C TYR A 112 9.85 -9.78 0.31
N GLY A 113 10.28 -11.01 0.63
CA GLY A 113 10.74 -11.97 -0.37
C GLY A 113 9.66 -12.42 -1.36
N ALA A 114 8.38 -12.23 -1.01
CA ALA A 114 7.26 -12.60 -1.88
C ALA A 114 6.80 -11.46 -2.79
N LEU A 115 7.30 -10.23 -2.57
CA LEU A 115 6.88 -9.07 -3.34
C LEU A 115 7.51 -9.07 -4.73
N PRO A 116 6.73 -8.73 -5.78
CA PRO A 116 7.29 -8.57 -7.13
C PRO A 116 8.40 -7.50 -7.16
N GLU A 117 9.30 -7.63 -8.10
CA GLU A 117 10.44 -6.70 -8.25
C GLU A 117 10.00 -5.28 -8.59
N ASP A 118 8.86 -5.11 -9.24
CA ASP A 118 8.33 -3.79 -9.60
C ASP A 118 7.42 -3.19 -8.53
N THR A 119 7.34 -3.81 -7.34
CA THR A 119 6.57 -3.27 -6.23
C THR A 119 7.07 -1.88 -5.86
N LEU A 120 6.12 -0.95 -5.68
CA LEU A 120 6.45 0.38 -5.19
C LEU A 120 6.56 0.32 -3.66
N MET A 121 7.79 0.47 -3.17
CA MET A 121 8.06 0.49 -1.74
C MET A 121 7.87 1.90 -1.21
N ILE A 122 7.19 2.04 -0.09
CA ILE A 122 6.92 3.35 0.52
C ILE A 122 7.33 3.34 1.98
N GLU A 123 8.21 4.27 2.34
CA GLU A 123 8.57 4.55 3.72
C GLU A 123 7.98 5.90 4.08
N ILE A 124 7.35 5.98 5.24
CA ILE A 124 6.72 7.20 5.72
C ILE A 124 7.40 7.65 7.00
N GLU A 125 7.80 8.91 7.03
CA GLU A 125 8.45 9.51 8.18
C GLU A 125 7.59 10.66 8.68
N ARG A 126 7.35 10.70 9.99
CA ARG A 126 6.62 11.80 10.61
C ARG A 126 7.58 12.97 10.83
N ILE A 127 7.28 14.11 10.22
CA ILE A 127 8.10 15.31 10.37
C ILE A 127 7.57 16.17 11.53
N SER A 128 6.25 16.34 11.59
CA SER A 128 5.56 17.06 12.65
C SER A 128 4.17 16.49 12.81
N GLU A 129 3.33 17.11 13.62
CA GLU A 129 1.98 16.62 13.86
C GLU A 129 1.21 16.36 12.55
N ASN A 130 1.31 17.28 11.60
CA ASN A 130 0.56 17.18 10.35
C ASN A 130 1.41 16.86 9.13
N GLU A 131 2.73 16.97 9.23
CA GLU A 131 3.62 16.81 8.09
C GLU A 131 4.21 15.41 8.02
N ARG A 132 4.28 14.88 6.79
CA ARG A 132 4.86 13.56 6.53
C ARG A 132 5.83 13.63 5.37
N LEU A 133 6.86 12.79 5.42
CA LEU A 133 7.79 12.59 4.30
C LEU A 133 7.59 11.18 3.77
N PHE A 134 7.33 11.08 2.47
CA PHE A 134 7.15 9.80 1.78
C PHE A 134 8.37 9.55 0.91
N LYS A 135 9.03 8.43 1.15
CA LYS A 135 10.15 7.96 0.33
C LYS A 135 9.66 6.79 -0.49
N MET A 136 9.75 6.92 -1.81
CA MET A 136 9.20 5.92 -2.73
C MET A 136 10.26 5.41 -3.70
N TYR A 137 10.34 4.10 -3.85
CA TYR A 137 11.30 3.47 -4.75
C TYR A 137 10.76 2.10 -5.16
N LYS A 138 11.21 1.59 -6.30
CA LYS A 138 10.86 0.23 -6.68
C LYS A 138 11.72 -0.76 -5.90
N LYS A 139 11.16 -1.92 -5.58
CA LYS A 139 11.88 -2.95 -4.84
C LYS A 139 13.22 -3.27 -5.50
N SER A 140 13.24 -3.36 -6.82
CA SER A 140 14.46 -3.66 -7.58
C SER A 140 15.57 -2.60 -7.40
N GLU A 141 15.22 -1.37 -7.04
CA GLU A 141 16.17 -0.29 -6.83
C GLU A 141 16.84 -0.33 -5.46
N GLU A 142 16.25 -1.05 -4.50
CA GLU A 142 16.79 -1.12 -3.13
C GLU A 142 18.11 -1.87 -3.06
N GLU A 143 18.36 -2.79 -3.99
CA GLU A 143 19.56 -3.61 -4.00
C GLU A 143 20.80 -2.86 -4.51
N GLU A 144 20.63 -1.63 -4.94
CA GLU A 144 21.73 -0.78 -5.34
C GLU A 144 22.29 -0.02 -4.14
#